data_1222fbf384aab7a7c466ddbb641ede35
#
_entry.id   1222fbf384aab7a7c466ddbb641ede35
#
_cell.length_a   1.000
_cell.length_b   1.000
_cell.length_c   1.000
_cell.angle_alpha   90.00
_cell.angle_beta   90.00
_cell.angle_gamma   90.00
#
_symmetry.space_group_name_H-M   'P 1'
#
loop_
_entity.id
_entity.type
_entity.pdbx_description
1 polymer ?
#
loop_
_entity_poly.entity_id
_entity_poly.type
_entity_poly.pdbx_seq_one_letter_code
_entity_poly.pdbx_strand_id
1 'polypeptide(L)'
;LILVLPEHLIAYWQNLCVEHQFDISHDIVAGGQERFYSVKNGLVFAKPNALIAIHDGVRPFVSHSTLERCFRQAELQGNAIPAMPLVDSIREIKLNESQIVDRTKLRAIQTPQVFQSQIITKAFEQPFSPTFTDDASVVEAYGEKIHLVEGNVENIKLTTPFDLLIGEALFNNSKSS
;
A
#
# COMPACT_ATOMS: atom_id res chain seq x y z
N LEU A 1 1.90 15.26 2.42
CA LEU A 1 2.10 14.13 1.53
C LEU A 1 3.59 13.89 1.37
N ILE A 2 4.02 12.62 1.39
CA ILE A 2 5.43 12.23 1.22
C ILE A 2 5.49 11.27 0.05
N LEU A 3 6.26 11.62 -0.97
CA LEU A 3 6.48 10.79 -2.15
C LEU A 3 7.86 10.15 -2.07
N VAL A 4 7.92 8.83 -2.02
CA VAL A 4 9.18 8.09 -1.98
C VAL A 4 9.46 7.52 -3.37
N LEU A 5 10.56 7.93 -3.98
CA LEU A 5 10.94 7.57 -5.34
C LEU A 5 12.37 7.00 -5.38
N PRO A 6 12.69 6.12 -6.35
CA PRO A 6 14.08 5.85 -6.69
C PRO A 6 14.83 7.16 -6.98
N GLU A 7 16.03 7.31 -6.44
CA GLU A 7 16.79 8.56 -6.53
C GLU A 7 16.91 9.09 -7.97
N HIS A 8 17.18 8.19 -8.91
CA HIS A 8 17.31 8.55 -10.33
C HIS A 8 16.01 9.02 -11.01
N LEU A 9 14.85 8.83 -10.39
CA LEU A 9 13.55 9.28 -10.90
C LEU A 9 13.09 10.62 -10.30
N ILE A 10 13.79 11.15 -9.31
CA ILE A 10 13.38 12.39 -8.63
C ILE A 10 13.36 13.57 -9.61
N ALA A 11 14.41 13.75 -10.39
CA ALA A 11 14.47 14.83 -11.39
C ALA A 11 13.40 14.66 -12.47
N TYR A 12 13.14 13.43 -12.90
CA TYR A 12 12.07 13.13 -13.85
C TYR A 12 10.68 13.51 -13.29
N TRP A 13 10.39 13.16 -12.04
CA TRP A 13 9.15 13.54 -11.36
C TRP A 13 8.99 15.06 -11.27
N GLN A 14 10.04 15.79 -10.89
CA GLN A 14 10.02 17.24 -10.81
C GLN A 14 9.69 17.88 -12.17
N ASN A 15 10.24 17.34 -13.26
CA ASN A 15 9.92 17.80 -14.62
C ASN A 15 8.45 17.52 -14.98
N LEU A 16 7.93 16.35 -14.63
CA LEU A 16 6.50 16.02 -14.82
C LEU A 16 5.59 16.98 -14.05
N CYS A 17 5.94 17.34 -12.81
CA CYS A 17 5.17 18.32 -12.04
C CYS A 17 5.08 19.67 -12.76
N VAL A 18 6.17 20.14 -13.36
CA VAL A 18 6.20 21.37 -14.13
C VAL A 18 5.36 21.23 -15.41
N GLU A 19 5.59 20.18 -16.18
CA GLU A 19 4.91 19.90 -17.45
C GLU A 19 3.39 19.81 -17.29
N HIS A 20 2.93 19.14 -16.23
CA HIS A 20 1.51 18.91 -15.97
C HIS A 20 0.89 19.90 -14.96
N GLN A 21 1.63 20.95 -14.57
CA GLN A 21 1.17 21.96 -13.61
C GLN A 21 0.64 21.34 -12.31
N PHE A 22 1.36 20.29 -11.82
CA PHE A 22 1.00 19.59 -10.59
C PHE A 22 1.46 20.42 -9.38
N ASP A 23 0.52 21.04 -8.68
CA ASP A 23 0.75 22.02 -7.61
C ASP A 23 0.47 21.47 -6.19
N ILE A 24 0.15 20.17 -6.07
CA ILE A 24 -0.07 19.56 -4.76
C ILE A 24 1.25 19.52 -3.98
N SER A 25 1.29 20.23 -2.84
CA SER A 25 2.47 20.27 -1.97
C SER A 25 2.82 18.89 -1.43
N HIS A 26 4.06 18.47 -1.64
CA HIS A 26 4.58 17.17 -1.15
C HIS A 26 6.09 17.22 -0.94
N ASP A 27 6.56 16.41 0.00
CA ASP A 27 7.99 16.18 0.22
C ASP A 27 8.43 14.99 -0.65
N ILE A 28 9.64 15.06 -1.20
CA ILE A 28 10.23 13.98 -2.00
C ILE A 28 11.37 13.36 -1.20
N VAL A 29 11.36 12.03 -1.11
CA VAL A 29 12.35 11.25 -0.38
C VAL A 29 12.94 10.19 -1.29
N ALA A 30 14.26 10.02 -1.27
CA ALA A 30 14.90 8.92 -1.98
C ALA A 30 14.56 7.57 -1.31
N GLY A 31 14.14 6.60 -2.13
CA GLY A 31 13.89 5.24 -1.69
C GLY A 31 15.18 4.48 -1.34
N GLY A 32 15.03 3.32 -0.73
CA GLY A 32 16.12 2.39 -0.43
C GLY A 32 16.16 1.21 -1.40
N GLN A 33 17.06 0.27 -1.13
CA GLN A 33 17.26 -0.92 -1.96
C GLN A 33 16.03 -1.84 -1.99
N GLU A 34 15.32 -1.92 -0.87
CA GLU A 34 14.09 -2.69 -0.72
C GLU A 34 12.92 -1.76 -0.36
N ARG A 35 11.67 -2.23 -0.58
CA ARG A 35 10.47 -1.49 -0.18
C ARG A 35 10.49 -1.10 1.30
N PHE A 36 10.98 -1.99 2.15
CA PHE A 36 11.17 -1.73 3.59
C PHE A 36 11.98 -0.46 3.86
N TYR A 37 13.15 -0.32 3.21
CA TYR A 37 14.00 0.86 3.40
C TYR A 37 13.38 2.12 2.80
N SER A 38 12.65 1.99 1.70
CA SER A 38 11.91 3.09 1.10
C SER A 38 10.85 3.65 2.06
N VAL A 39 10.05 2.77 2.67
CA VAL A 39 9.07 3.16 3.70
C VAL A 39 9.77 3.75 4.92
N LYS A 40 10.84 3.12 5.41
CA LYS A 40 11.63 3.61 6.55
C LYS A 40 12.15 5.04 6.33
N ASN A 41 12.64 5.34 5.13
CA ASN A 41 13.09 6.69 4.75
C ASN A 41 11.92 7.69 4.80
N GLY A 42 10.73 7.31 4.30
CA GLY A 42 9.53 8.16 4.37
C GLY A 42 9.04 8.39 5.81
N LEU A 43 9.19 7.40 6.68
CA LEU A 43 8.75 7.48 8.08
C LEU A 43 9.54 8.50 8.92
N VAL A 44 10.71 8.96 8.46
CA VAL A 44 11.47 10.05 9.12
C VAL A 44 10.62 11.34 9.23
N PHE A 45 9.67 11.52 8.33
CA PHE A 45 8.74 12.65 8.32
C PHE A 45 7.45 12.40 9.11
N ALA A 46 7.32 11.22 9.72
CA ALA A 46 6.13 10.86 10.49
C ALA A 46 5.96 11.78 11.70
N LYS A 47 4.80 12.40 11.82
CA LYS A 47 4.48 13.23 13.00
C LYS A 47 4.02 12.34 14.15
N PRO A 48 4.37 12.68 15.40
CA PRO A 48 3.85 11.96 16.55
C PRO A 48 2.32 12.09 16.62
N ASN A 49 1.67 11.05 17.14
CA ASN A 49 0.21 10.97 17.27
C ASN A 49 -0.59 11.20 16.00
N ALA A 50 0.00 10.86 14.84
CA ALA A 50 -0.66 10.91 13.55
C ALA A 50 -1.07 9.52 13.08
N LEU A 51 -1.99 9.44 12.13
CA LEU A 51 -2.24 8.26 11.32
C LEU A 51 -1.38 8.34 10.05
N ILE A 52 -0.62 7.30 9.79
CA ILE A 52 0.26 7.18 8.62
C ILE A 52 -0.36 6.19 7.65
N ALA A 53 -0.68 6.64 6.45
CA ALA A 53 -1.13 5.79 5.36
C ALA A 53 0.03 5.51 4.40
N ILE A 54 0.41 4.26 4.25
CA ILE A 54 1.43 3.81 3.31
C ILE A 54 0.74 3.23 2.10
N HIS A 55 0.96 3.84 0.94
CA HIS A 55 0.22 3.51 -0.28
C HIS A 55 1.13 3.24 -1.46
N ASP A 56 0.84 2.17 -2.20
CA ASP A 56 1.54 1.87 -3.45
C ASP A 56 1.18 2.93 -4.51
N GLY A 57 2.16 3.67 -5.03
CA GLY A 57 1.94 4.69 -6.06
C GLY A 57 1.34 4.14 -7.37
N VAL A 58 1.34 2.83 -7.54
CA VAL A 58 0.73 2.11 -8.68
C VAL A 58 -0.71 1.64 -8.42
N ARG A 59 -1.39 2.16 -7.38
CA ARG A 59 -2.82 1.88 -7.08
C ARG A 59 -3.64 3.17 -7.09
N PRO A 60 -3.90 3.77 -8.27
CA PRO A 60 -4.55 5.07 -8.34
C PRO A 60 -6.07 5.06 -8.07
N PHE A 61 -6.69 3.89 -7.90
CA PHE A 61 -8.16 3.74 -7.83
C PHE A 61 -8.69 3.34 -6.45
N VAL A 62 -7.98 3.71 -5.39
CA VAL A 62 -8.52 3.54 -4.03
C VAL A 62 -9.76 4.43 -3.86
N SER A 63 -10.87 3.84 -3.40
CA SER A 63 -12.10 4.59 -3.18
C SER A 63 -12.05 5.41 -1.90
N HIS A 64 -12.79 6.52 -1.88
CA HIS A 64 -12.93 7.37 -0.70
C HIS A 64 -13.45 6.57 0.50
N SER A 65 -14.44 5.70 0.27
CA SER A 65 -14.99 4.85 1.34
C SER A 65 -13.98 3.84 1.90
N THR A 66 -13.04 3.34 1.07
CA THR A 66 -11.93 2.49 1.56
C THR A 66 -10.97 3.31 2.42
N LEU A 67 -10.63 4.53 2.01
CA LEU A 67 -9.81 5.44 2.82
C LEU A 67 -10.47 5.72 4.18
N GLU A 68 -11.73 6.09 4.19
CA GLU A 68 -12.48 6.36 5.43
C GLU A 68 -12.47 5.16 6.37
N ARG A 69 -12.76 3.95 5.86
CA ARG A 69 -12.71 2.71 6.67
C ARG A 69 -11.31 2.48 7.26
N CYS A 70 -10.26 2.65 6.45
CA CYS A 70 -8.88 2.46 6.91
C CYS A 70 -8.53 3.45 8.03
N PHE A 71 -8.77 4.74 7.83
CA PHE A 71 -8.43 5.76 8.83
C PHE A 71 -9.24 5.58 10.11
N ARG A 72 -10.55 5.38 10.01
CA ARG A 72 -11.42 5.16 11.17
C ARG A 72 -11.01 3.91 11.98
N GLN A 73 -10.71 2.81 11.29
CA GLN A 73 -10.32 1.57 11.98
C GLN A 73 -8.93 1.71 12.62
N ALA A 74 -7.97 2.35 11.94
CA ALA A 74 -6.63 2.58 12.48
C ALA A 74 -6.65 3.51 13.70
N GLU A 75 -7.53 4.51 13.73
CA GLU A 75 -7.74 5.37 14.89
C GLU A 75 -8.20 4.55 16.12
N LEU A 76 -9.13 3.61 15.93
CA LEU A 76 -9.71 2.81 17.00
C LEU A 76 -8.83 1.65 17.47
N GLN A 77 -8.11 1.00 16.54
CA GLN A 77 -7.43 -0.29 16.77
C GLN A 77 -5.92 -0.25 16.52
N GLY A 78 -5.35 0.91 16.19
CA GLY A 78 -3.91 1.08 15.96
C GLY A 78 -3.48 0.87 14.51
N ASN A 79 -4.19 0.07 13.73
CA ASN A 79 -3.92 -0.15 12.30
C ASN A 79 -5.17 -0.61 11.54
N ALA A 80 -5.10 -0.48 10.20
CA ALA A 80 -6.13 -0.99 9.29
C ALA A 80 -5.52 -1.31 7.91
N ILE A 81 -5.83 -2.50 7.40
CA ILE A 81 -5.32 -3.01 6.15
C ILE A 81 -6.50 -3.38 5.24
N PRO A 82 -6.67 -2.73 4.08
CA PRO A 82 -7.76 -3.07 3.17
C PRO A 82 -7.50 -4.42 2.50
N ALA A 83 -8.54 -5.23 2.42
CA ALA A 83 -8.45 -6.61 1.95
C ALA A 83 -9.69 -7.00 1.15
N MET A 84 -9.49 -7.87 0.15
CA MET A 84 -10.55 -8.38 -0.72
C MET A 84 -10.62 -9.91 -0.63
N PRO A 85 -11.82 -10.51 -0.72
CA PRO A 85 -11.94 -11.96 -0.89
C PRO A 85 -11.31 -12.39 -2.21
N LEU A 86 -10.75 -13.60 -2.23
CA LEU A 86 -10.25 -14.21 -3.46
C LEU A 86 -11.40 -14.77 -4.29
N VAL A 87 -11.41 -14.45 -5.57
CA VAL A 87 -12.44 -14.91 -6.53
C VAL A 87 -12.06 -16.26 -7.11
N ASP A 88 -10.80 -16.44 -7.50
CA ASP A 88 -10.31 -17.66 -8.14
C ASP A 88 -10.07 -18.79 -7.15
N SER A 89 -10.06 -20.04 -7.64
CA SER A 89 -9.61 -21.20 -6.86
C SER A 89 -8.10 -21.12 -6.65
N ILE A 90 -7.65 -21.34 -5.42
CA ILE A 90 -6.24 -21.22 -5.02
C ILE A 90 -5.66 -22.63 -4.77
N ARG A 91 -4.44 -22.82 -5.24
CA ARG A 91 -3.66 -24.04 -4.98
C ARG A 91 -2.30 -23.66 -4.40
N GLU A 92 -1.92 -24.33 -3.33
CA GLU A 92 -0.56 -24.26 -2.80
C GLU A 92 0.32 -25.24 -3.62
N ILE A 93 1.49 -24.75 -4.03
CA ILE A 93 2.48 -25.56 -4.74
C ILE A 93 3.55 -26.01 -3.76
N LYS A 94 3.76 -27.31 -3.65
CA LYS A 94 4.81 -27.92 -2.82
C LYS A 94 5.67 -28.85 -3.68
N LEU A 95 6.90 -28.43 -3.99
CA LEU A 95 7.78 -29.14 -4.90
C LEU A 95 7.08 -29.40 -6.25
N ASN A 96 6.76 -30.67 -6.55
CA ASN A 96 6.11 -31.11 -7.81
C ASN A 96 4.60 -31.37 -7.66
N GLU A 97 4.03 -31.11 -6.50
CA GLU A 97 2.62 -31.36 -6.20
C GLU A 97 1.88 -30.06 -5.95
N SER A 98 0.57 -30.10 -6.08
CA SER A 98 -0.27 -28.98 -5.69
C SER A 98 -1.46 -29.48 -4.87
N GLN A 99 -1.85 -28.68 -3.87
CA GLN A 99 -3.02 -28.95 -3.05
C GLN A 99 -3.99 -27.78 -3.07
N ILE A 100 -5.29 -28.08 -2.96
CA ILE A 100 -6.31 -27.03 -2.86
C ILE A 100 -6.18 -26.28 -1.53
N VAL A 101 -6.37 -24.96 -1.59
CA VAL A 101 -6.42 -24.11 -0.40
C VAL A 101 -7.84 -23.55 -0.27
N ASP A 102 -8.38 -23.56 0.94
CA ASP A 102 -9.66 -22.96 1.25
C ASP A 102 -9.58 -21.43 1.14
N ARG A 103 -9.98 -20.92 -0.03
CA ARG A 103 -9.93 -19.46 -0.33
C ARG A 103 -10.79 -18.62 0.61
N THR A 104 -11.79 -19.21 1.29
CA THR A 104 -12.63 -18.46 2.22
C THR A 104 -11.87 -17.91 3.42
N LYS A 105 -10.73 -18.52 3.75
CA LYS A 105 -9.80 -18.14 4.82
C LYS A 105 -8.70 -17.17 4.36
N LEU A 106 -8.65 -16.87 3.06
CA LEU A 106 -7.61 -16.02 2.48
C LEU A 106 -8.19 -14.68 2.04
N ARG A 107 -7.33 -13.67 2.03
CA ARG A 107 -7.65 -12.33 1.54
C ARG A 107 -6.50 -11.81 0.67
N ALA A 108 -6.85 -11.14 -0.41
CA ALA A 108 -5.91 -10.32 -1.18
C ALA A 108 -5.74 -8.97 -0.47
N ILE A 109 -4.52 -8.66 -0.10
CA ILE A 109 -4.20 -7.44 0.63
C ILE A 109 -3.99 -6.28 -0.34
N GLN A 110 -4.52 -5.12 0.02
CA GLN A 110 -4.36 -3.89 -0.74
C GLN A 110 -3.64 -2.82 0.10
N THR A 111 -3.42 -1.67 -0.50
CA THR A 111 -3.00 -0.44 0.17
C THR A 111 -4.00 0.67 -0.15
N PRO A 112 -4.11 1.76 0.66
CA PRO A 112 -3.20 2.15 1.74
C PRO A 112 -3.33 1.27 2.98
N GLN A 113 -2.19 0.94 3.59
CA GLN A 113 -2.13 0.35 4.91
C GLN A 113 -1.95 1.48 5.91
N VAL A 114 -2.88 1.61 6.85
CA VAL A 114 -2.93 2.76 7.77
C VAL A 114 -2.57 2.33 9.18
N PHE A 115 -1.69 3.08 9.82
CA PHE A 115 -1.18 2.78 11.16
C PHE A 115 -1.11 4.04 12.01
N GLN A 116 -1.22 3.89 13.31
CA GLN A 116 -0.80 4.93 14.24
C GLN A 116 0.72 5.09 14.16
N SER A 117 1.19 6.34 14.14
CA SER A 117 2.61 6.68 13.93
C SER A 117 3.54 6.00 14.91
N GLN A 118 3.16 5.89 16.19
CA GLN A 118 3.95 5.24 17.24
C GLN A 118 4.13 3.73 17.00
N ILE A 119 3.16 3.07 16.36
CA ILE A 119 3.24 1.63 16.04
C ILE A 119 4.18 1.43 14.86
N ILE A 120 3.91 2.10 13.73
CA ILE A 120 4.65 1.87 12.50
C ILE A 120 6.11 2.30 12.60
N THR A 121 6.41 3.42 13.26
CA THR A 121 7.80 3.87 13.43
C THR A 121 8.62 2.88 14.25
N LYS A 122 8.07 2.37 15.34
CA LYS A 122 8.76 1.35 16.16
C LYS A 122 8.91 0.02 15.42
N ALA A 123 7.88 -0.40 14.67
CA ALA A 123 7.97 -1.63 13.89
C ALA A 123 9.09 -1.55 12.83
N PHE A 124 9.33 -0.39 12.23
CA PHE A 124 10.42 -0.19 11.27
C PHE A 124 11.81 0.04 11.89
N GLU A 125 11.95 0.04 13.23
CA GLU A 125 13.25 -0.04 13.90
C GLU A 125 13.85 -1.44 13.84
N GLN A 126 13.04 -2.48 13.61
CA GLN A 126 13.48 -3.86 13.42
C GLN A 126 14.48 -3.98 12.27
N PRO A 127 15.40 -4.96 12.30
CA PRO A 127 16.21 -5.31 11.14
C PRO A 127 15.32 -5.83 10.01
N PHE A 128 15.70 -5.55 8.77
CA PHE A 128 15.00 -6.07 7.59
C PHE A 128 14.98 -7.61 7.59
N SER A 129 13.85 -8.17 7.21
CA SER A 129 13.69 -9.60 6.93
C SER A 129 13.10 -9.80 5.52
N PRO A 130 13.57 -10.80 4.75
CA PRO A 130 12.97 -11.16 3.46
C PRO A 130 11.51 -11.62 3.57
N THR A 131 11.02 -11.91 4.77
CA THR A 131 9.61 -12.25 5.03
C THR A 131 8.69 -11.02 5.06
N PHE A 132 9.25 -9.81 5.07
CA PHE A 132 8.50 -8.58 5.04
C PHE A 132 8.01 -8.28 3.61
N THR A 133 6.79 -8.72 3.32
CA THR A 133 6.17 -8.58 2.00
C THR A 133 5.40 -7.26 1.85
N ASP A 134 4.94 -6.68 2.96
CA ASP A 134 4.20 -5.42 3.06
C ASP A 134 4.41 -4.78 4.44
N ASP A 135 3.77 -3.63 4.71
CA ASP A 135 3.93 -2.92 5.98
C ASP A 135 3.22 -3.66 7.13
N ALA A 136 2.13 -4.34 6.83
CA ALA A 136 1.41 -5.17 7.80
C ALA A 136 2.31 -6.30 8.33
N SER A 137 3.07 -6.98 7.47
CA SER A 137 3.99 -8.05 7.89
C SER A 137 5.12 -7.55 8.80
N VAL A 138 5.58 -6.30 8.63
CA VAL A 138 6.55 -5.65 9.52
C VAL A 138 5.94 -5.41 10.90
N VAL A 139 4.71 -4.90 10.93
CA VAL A 139 3.97 -4.59 12.16
C VAL A 139 3.56 -5.87 12.90
N GLU A 140 3.16 -6.91 12.17
CA GLU A 140 2.85 -8.23 12.76
C GLU A 140 4.09 -8.88 13.37
N ALA A 141 5.25 -8.81 12.70
CA ALA A 141 6.52 -9.30 13.25
C ALA A 141 6.98 -8.52 14.50
N TYR A 142 6.58 -7.26 14.63
CA TYR A 142 6.79 -6.45 15.83
C TYR A 142 5.90 -6.92 17.01
N GLY A 143 4.88 -7.74 16.76
CA GLY A 143 4.00 -8.30 17.78
C GLY A 143 2.61 -7.65 17.85
N GLU A 144 2.28 -6.78 16.92
CA GLU A 144 0.97 -6.15 16.86
C GLU A 144 -0.02 -7.00 16.06
N LYS A 145 -1.28 -6.95 16.48
CA LYS A 145 -2.37 -7.60 15.74
C LYS A 145 -2.77 -6.75 14.53
N ILE A 146 -2.94 -7.40 13.38
CA ILE A 146 -3.39 -6.75 12.15
C ILE A 146 -4.92 -6.78 12.05
N HIS A 147 -5.51 -5.62 11.72
CA HIS A 147 -6.95 -5.42 11.57
C HIS A 147 -7.30 -5.20 10.09
N LEU A 148 -8.09 -6.11 9.54
CA LEU A 148 -8.55 -6.03 8.16
C LEU A 148 -9.84 -5.22 8.05
N VAL A 149 -9.93 -4.42 6.98
CA VAL A 149 -11.15 -3.73 6.54
C VAL A 149 -11.46 -4.10 5.09
N GLU A 150 -12.68 -3.87 4.66
CA GLU A 150 -13.05 -4.09 3.27
C GLU A 150 -12.37 -3.07 2.34
N GLY A 151 -11.68 -3.57 1.31
CA GLY A 151 -11.09 -2.79 0.23
C GLY A 151 -12.12 -2.42 -0.86
N ASN A 152 -11.64 -2.15 -2.07
CA ASN A 152 -12.50 -2.01 -3.25
C ASN A 152 -11.88 -2.70 -4.47
N VAL A 153 -12.74 -3.22 -5.33
CA VAL A 153 -12.33 -4.05 -6.48
C VAL A 153 -11.48 -3.26 -7.46
N GLU A 154 -11.79 -1.99 -7.67
CA GLU A 154 -11.08 -1.10 -8.60
C GLU A 154 -9.67 -0.75 -8.14
N ASN A 155 -9.36 -0.95 -6.86
CA ASN A 155 -8.03 -0.65 -6.27
C ASN A 155 -6.97 -1.68 -6.70
N ILE A 156 -6.91 -1.93 -8.00
CA ILE A 156 -5.94 -2.83 -8.63
C ILE A 156 -4.53 -2.23 -8.60
N LYS A 157 -3.52 -3.09 -8.66
CA LYS A 157 -2.12 -2.69 -8.78
C LYS A 157 -1.71 -2.68 -10.25
N LEU A 158 -1.40 -1.52 -10.81
CA LEU A 158 -0.99 -1.37 -12.22
C LEU A 158 0.47 -1.80 -12.38
N THR A 159 0.70 -3.04 -12.79
CA THR A 159 2.04 -3.65 -12.91
C THR A 159 2.33 -4.22 -14.29
N THR A 160 1.30 -4.40 -15.11
CA THR A 160 1.43 -4.95 -16.46
C THR A 160 0.78 -4.01 -17.49
N PRO A 161 1.12 -4.12 -18.79
CA PRO A 161 0.41 -3.39 -19.84
C PRO A 161 -1.10 -3.67 -19.86
N PHE A 162 -1.52 -4.86 -19.48
CA PHE A 162 -2.94 -5.20 -19.38
C PHE A 162 -3.65 -4.43 -18.26
N ASP A 163 -2.98 -4.25 -17.12
CA ASP A 163 -3.53 -3.47 -16.00
C ASP A 163 -3.74 -2.00 -16.41
N LEU A 164 -2.88 -1.46 -17.30
CA LEU A 164 -3.05 -0.11 -17.83
C LEU A 164 -4.34 0.04 -18.65
N LEU A 165 -4.68 -0.96 -19.47
CA LEU A 165 -5.96 -0.95 -20.23
C LEU A 165 -7.17 -0.94 -19.27
N ILE A 166 -7.11 -1.73 -18.19
CA ILE A 166 -8.15 -1.72 -17.15
C ILE A 166 -8.17 -0.35 -16.48
N GLY A 167 -7.01 0.20 -16.14
CA GLY A 167 -6.87 1.52 -15.52
C GLY A 167 -7.46 2.64 -16.37
N GLU A 168 -7.22 2.65 -17.67
CA GLU A 168 -7.82 3.60 -18.62
C GLU A 168 -9.34 3.49 -18.65
N ALA A 169 -9.87 2.26 -18.67
CA ALA A 169 -11.32 2.03 -18.65
C ALA A 169 -11.96 2.56 -17.36
N LEU A 170 -11.35 2.28 -16.20
CA LEU A 170 -11.81 2.78 -14.90
C LEU A 170 -11.77 4.32 -14.84
N PHE A 171 -10.69 4.93 -15.32
CA PHE A 171 -10.53 6.38 -15.33
C PHE A 171 -11.57 7.08 -16.21
N ASN A 172 -11.84 6.53 -17.39
CA ASN A 172 -12.83 7.09 -18.32
C ASN A 172 -14.26 6.99 -17.75
N ASN A 173 -14.60 5.88 -17.08
CA ASN A 173 -15.90 5.71 -16.43
C ASN A 173 -16.08 6.69 -15.26
N SER A 174 -15.04 6.99 -14.49
CA SER A 174 -15.10 7.94 -13.35
C SER A 174 -15.36 9.39 -13.77
N LYS A 175 -15.04 9.76 -15.03
CA LYS A 175 -15.34 11.09 -15.60
C LYS A 175 -16.77 11.22 -16.10
N SER A 176 -17.48 10.12 -16.24
CA SER A 176 -18.84 10.09 -16.80
C SER A 176 -19.92 10.00 -15.73
N SER A 177 -19.53 9.88 -14.46
CA SER A 177 -20.39 9.83 -13.26
C SER A 177 -20.30 11.13 -12.47
#